data_567f429f31c7ba17a91348c480e71cb1
#
_entry.id   567f429f31c7ba17a91348c480e71cb1
#
_cell.length_a   1.000
_cell.length_b   1.000
_cell.length_c   1.000
_cell.angle_alpha   90.00
_cell.angle_beta   90.00
_cell.angle_gamma   90.00
#
_symmetry.space_group_name_H-M   'P 1'
#
loop_
_entity.id
_entity.type
_entity.pdbx_description
1 polymer ?
#
loop_
_entity_poly.entity_id
_entity_poly.type
_entity_poly.pdbx_seq_one_letter_code
_entity_poly.pdbx_strand_id
1 'polypeptide(L)'
;SWSDRVWALPVITALSPSTRFYEQRHRQPKTLLERALQVVKLLKRWLPARDLVGVGDGSYAAIDFLHGCQQLGVTFITRLRLDAALYDPTPPYSGTGRPRKKGARQPNLDSRLYDPNTVWQTVQLTWYDGQQRAMDIATGTAVWFQYGKPAVPIRWVLVRDPAGDYAPIAVLCTDDQRDAHWIVTCFVGRWQLEVTFEEARRHLGVETQRQWSDKAIARTTPVLLGLFSWVVLVAEQLDRSGHPIIARQSAWYAKTRPTFSDALAVVRQHLWQQRETFLMSPPNPDMVKISRPYFITLVEAACYAA
;
A
#
# COMPACT_ATOMS: atom_id res chain seq x y z
N SER A 1 -7.31 5.68 18.54
CA SER A 1 -6.29 4.84 19.19
C SER A 1 -5.23 4.41 18.16
N TRP A 2 -4.14 3.83 18.63
CA TRP A 2 -3.10 3.24 17.77
C TRP A 2 -3.68 2.11 16.90
N SER A 3 -4.55 1.29 17.47
CA SER A 3 -5.23 0.17 16.81
C SER A 3 -6.17 0.58 15.67
N ASP A 4 -6.65 1.81 15.66
CA ASP A 4 -7.58 2.29 14.62
C ASP A 4 -6.89 2.80 13.36
N ARG A 5 -5.56 2.84 13.37
CA ARG A 5 -4.75 3.26 12.23
C ARG A 5 -4.41 2.07 11.33
N VAL A 6 -4.66 2.21 10.05
CA VAL A 6 -4.18 1.27 9.04
C VAL A 6 -2.71 1.60 8.71
N TRP A 7 -1.85 0.59 8.77
CA TRP A 7 -0.42 0.69 8.45
C TRP A 7 -0.09 -0.12 7.21
N ALA A 8 0.63 0.48 6.27
CA ALA A 8 1.23 -0.28 5.17
C ALA A 8 2.63 -0.76 5.61
N LEU A 9 2.73 -2.04 5.95
CA LEU A 9 3.97 -2.64 6.45
C LEU A 9 4.78 -3.25 5.29
N PRO A 10 6.01 -2.76 5.01
CA PRO A 10 6.92 -3.41 4.06
C PRO A 10 7.29 -4.83 4.51
N VAL A 11 6.82 -5.83 3.78
CA VAL A 11 7.09 -7.25 4.06
C VAL A 11 8.06 -7.86 3.04
N ILE A 12 7.93 -7.43 1.78
CA ILE A 12 8.78 -7.88 0.68
C ILE A 12 9.27 -6.67 -0.09
N THR A 13 10.57 -6.60 -0.31
CA THR A 13 11.19 -5.62 -1.20
C THR A 13 11.89 -6.36 -2.33
N ALA A 14 11.54 -6.04 -3.57
CA ALA A 14 12.13 -6.63 -4.76
C ALA A 14 12.93 -5.56 -5.53
N LEU A 15 14.24 -5.75 -5.62
CA LEU A 15 15.09 -4.92 -6.45
C LEU A 15 14.81 -5.18 -7.94
N SER A 16 14.57 -4.13 -8.70
CA SER A 16 14.43 -4.18 -10.14
C SER A 16 15.58 -3.42 -10.81
N PRO A 17 16.67 -4.10 -11.16
CA PRO A 17 17.80 -3.47 -11.82
C PRO A 17 17.43 -2.89 -13.19
N SER A 18 18.21 -1.90 -13.67
CA SER A 18 18.05 -1.33 -15.01
C SER A 18 18.37 -2.34 -16.13
N THR A 19 17.87 -2.10 -17.33
CA THR A 19 18.18 -2.91 -18.53
C THR A 19 19.70 -3.04 -18.72
N ARG A 20 20.45 -1.94 -18.57
CA ARG A 20 21.91 -1.94 -18.68
C ARG A 20 22.58 -2.93 -17.71
N PHE A 21 22.09 -3.04 -16.49
CA PHE A 21 22.61 -4.01 -15.52
C PHE A 21 22.44 -5.45 -15.99
N TYR A 22 21.31 -5.76 -16.62
CA TYR A 22 21.05 -7.10 -17.18
C TYR A 22 21.92 -7.38 -18.40
N GLU A 23 22.07 -6.42 -19.32
CA GLU A 23 22.93 -6.51 -20.49
C GLU A 23 24.37 -6.82 -20.12
N GLN A 24 24.92 -6.08 -19.14
CA GLN A 24 26.29 -6.32 -18.63
C GLN A 24 26.49 -7.72 -18.04
N ARG A 25 25.41 -8.43 -17.69
CA ARG A 25 25.45 -9.79 -17.11
C ARG A 25 24.90 -10.86 -18.05
N HIS A 26 24.66 -10.51 -19.30
CA HIS A 26 24.07 -11.41 -20.30
C HIS A 26 22.77 -12.08 -19.81
N ARG A 27 21.90 -11.33 -19.11
CA ARG A 27 20.64 -11.80 -18.56
C ARG A 27 19.48 -11.07 -19.22
N GLN A 28 18.35 -11.77 -19.37
CA GLN A 28 17.11 -11.16 -19.85
C GLN A 28 16.53 -10.21 -18.79
N PRO A 29 16.20 -8.96 -19.14
CA PRO A 29 15.55 -8.03 -18.24
C PRO A 29 14.14 -8.51 -17.93
N LYS A 30 13.72 -8.34 -16.66
CA LYS A 30 12.34 -8.55 -16.26
C LYS A 30 11.65 -7.22 -16.08
N THR A 31 10.43 -7.11 -16.59
CA THR A 31 9.59 -5.93 -16.38
C THR A 31 9.15 -5.83 -14.92
N LEU A 32 8.74 -4.63 -14.49
CA LEU A 32 8.18 -4.42 -13.15
C LEU A 32 6.96 -5.30 -12.89
N LEU A 33 6.09 -5.48 -13.90
CA LEU A 33 4.88 -6.31 -13.79
C LEU A 33 5.20 -7.80 -13.65
N GLU A 34 6.21 -8.30 -14.36
CA GLU A 34 6.68 -9.69 -14.17
C GLU A 34 7.23 -9.91 -12.78
N ARG A 35 7.96 -8.93 -12.22
CA ARG A 35 8.44 -9.00 -10.83
C ARG A 35 7.30 -8.92 -9.83
N ALA A 36 6.35 -8.01 -10.05
CA ALA A 36 5.16 -7.92 -9.21
C ALA A 36 4.38 -9.24 -9.19
N LEU A 37 4.20 -9.88 -10.34
CA LEU A 37 3.54 -11.19 -10.41
C LEU A 37 4.35 -12.28 -9.67
N GLN A 38 5.70 -12.22 -9.68
CA GLN A 38 6.53 -13.12 -8.89
C GLN A 38 6.32 -12.91 -7.38
N VAL A 39 6.20 -11.65 -6.93
CA VAL A 39 5.89 -11.32 -5.53
C VAL A 39 4.50 -11.82 -5.15
N VAL A 40 3.49 -11.63 -6.00
CA VAL A 40 2.12 -12.15 -5.77
C VAL A 40 2.14 -13.68 -5.65
N LYS A 41 2.86 -14.39 -6.53
CA LYS A 41 3.04 -15.85 -6.45
C LYS A 41 3.70 -16.29 -5.14
N LEU A 42 4.71 -15.55 -4.68
CA LEU A 42 5.40 -15.83 -3.44
C LEU A 42 4.47 -15.62 -2.23
N LEU A 43 3.74 -14.52 -2.19
CA LEU A 43 2.76 -14.23 -1.14
C LEU A 43 1.66 -15.29 -1.08
N LYS A 44 1.11 -15.71 -2.22
CA LYS A 44 0.09 -16.76 -2.27
C LYS A 44 0.64 -18.11 -1.79
N ARG A 45 1.92 -18.40 -2.04
CA ARG A 45 2.59 -19.60 -1.49
C ARG A 45 2.74 -19.54 0.03
N TRP A 46 3.09 -18.38 0.58
CA TRP A 46 3.24 -18.19 2.03
C TRP A 46 1.88 -18.17 2.76
N LEU A 47 0.83 -17.71 2.07
CA LEU A 47 -0.49 -17.50 2.64
C LEU A 47 -1.57 -18.21 1.80
N PRO A 48 -1.50 -19.54 1.61
CA PRO A 48 -2.35 -20.26 0.67
C PRO A 48 -3.85 -20.18 1.02
N ALA A 49 -4.18 -20.14 2.32
CA ALA A 49 -5.55 -20.09 2.84
C ALA A 49 -6.12 -18.68 2.98
N ARG A 50 -5.31 -17.63 2.72
CA ARG A 50 -5.77 -16.24 2.83
C ARG A 50 -6.37 -15.75 1.52
N ASP A 51 -7.49 -15.01 1.63
CA ASP A 51 -8.01 -14.18 0.55
C ASP A 51 -7.08 -12.96 0.42
N LEU A 52 -6.35 -12.89 -0.68
CA LEU A 52 -5.37 -11.85 -0.93
C LEU A 52 -5.95 -10.82 -1.91
N VAL A 53 -5.85 -9.55 -1.51
CA VAL A 53 -6.25 -8.42 -2.33
C VAL A 53 -5.02 -7.56 -2.61
N GLY A 54 -4.62 -7.46 -3.88
CA GLY A 54 -3.58 -6.54 -4.32
C GLY A 54 -4.19 -5.20 -4.69
N VAL A 55 -3.53 -4.11 -4.31
CA VAL A 55 -3.94 -2.76 -4.71
C VAL A 55 -2.74 -2.04 -5.30
N GLY A 56 -2.88 -1.54 -6.52
CA GLY A 56 -1.80 -0.85 -7.24
C GLY A 56 -2.24 0.47 -7.86
N ASP A 57 -1.28 1.25 -8.33
CA ASP A 57 -1.55 2.43 -9.15
C ASP A 57 -1.87 2.04 -10.61
N GLY A 58 -2.09 3.02 -11.49
CA GLY A 58 -2.44 2.78 -12.88
C GLY A 58 -1.38 2.02 -13.70
N SER A 59 -0.14 1.91 -13.24
CA SER A 59 0.91 1.14 -13.92
C SER A 59 0.68 -0.37 -13.85
N TYR A 60 -0.11 -0.83 -12.88
CA TYR A 60 -0.54 -2.22 -12.75
C TYR A 60 -1.77 -2.56 -13.60
N ALA A 61 -2.37 -1.58 -14.26
CA ALA A 61 -3.48 -1.80 -15.19
C ALA A 61 -2.97 -2.41 -16.50
N ALA A 62 -2.58 -3.67 -16.46
CA ALA A 62 -2.10 -4.45 -17.60
C ALA A 62 -2.78 -5.83 -17.62
N ILE A 63 -3.36 -6.17 -18.77
CA ILE A 63 -4.19 -7.39 -18.94
C ILE A 63 -3.43 -8.65 -18.52
N ASP A 64 -2.18 -8.82 -18.95
CA ASP A 64 -1.40 -10.03 -18.64
C ASP A 64 -1.13 -10.17 -17.13
N PHE A 65 -0.84 -9.05 -16.45
CA PHE A 65 -0.62 -9.03 -15.01
C PHE A 65 -1.91 -9.36 -14.25
N LEU A 66 -3.02 -8.70 -14.59
CA LEU A 66 -4.31 -8.92 -13.93
C LEU A 66 -4.83 -10.34 -14.15
N HIS A 67 -4.70 -10.85 -15.38
CA HIS A 67 -5.01 -12.25 -15.68
C HIS A 67 -4.15 -13.21 -14.83
N GLY A 68 -2.85 -12.92 -14.73
CA GLY A 68 -1.94 -13.69 -13.86
C GLY A 68 -2.35 -13.69 -12.39
N CYS A 69 -2.85 -12.56 -11.86
CA CYS A 69 -3.40 -12.48 -10.51
C CYS A 69 -4.67 -13.33 -10.36
N GLN A 70 -5.60 -13.25 -11.33
CA GLN A 70 -6.81 -14.08 -11.32
C GLN A 70 -6.50 -15.57 -11.34
N GLN A 71 -5.51 -16.02 -12.15
CA GLN A 71 -5.08 -17.42 -12.18
C GLN A 71 -4.50 -17.91 -10.85
N LEU A 72 -4.02 -16.99 -10.02
CA LEU A 72 -3.52 -17.29 -8.67
C LEU A 72 -4.61 -17.19 -7.60
N GLY A 73 -5.85 -16.87 -7.96
CA GLY A 73 -6.93 -16.59 -7.01
C GLY A 73 -6.66 -15.37 -6.14
N VAL A 74 -6.05 -14.33 -6.72
CA VAL A 74 -5.77 -13.06 -6.06
C VAL A 74 -6.59 -11.97 -6.72
N THR A 75 -7.45 -11.31 -5.94
CA THR A 75 -8.18 -10.12 -6.37
C THR A 75 -7.20 -8.96 -6.53
N PHE A 76 -7.29 -8.20 -7.62
CA PHE A 76 -6.46 -7.03 -7.82
C PHE A 76 -7.29 -5.79 -8.14
N ILE A 77 -6.96 -4.67 -7.47
CA ILE A 77 -7.62 -3.38 -7.63
C ILE A 77 -6.59 -2.36 -8.14
N THR A 78 -6.92 -1.63 -9.18
CA THR A 78 -6.02 -0.60 -9.72
C THR A 78 -6.80 0.49 -10.46
N ARG A 79 -6.15 1.63 -10.68
CA ARG A 79 -6.71 2.72 -11.48
C ARG A 79 -6.83 2.28 -12.94
N LEU A 80 -8.00 2.49 -13.54
CA LEU A 80 -8.25 2.26 -14.96
C LEU A 80 -8.25 3.60 -15.70
N ARG A 81 -7.83 3.59 -16.95
CA ARG A 81 -7.97 4.75 -17.83
C ARG A 81 -9.44 4.95 -18.22
N LEU A 82 -9.89 6.17 -18.28
CA LEU A 82 -11.27 6.50 -18.68
C LEU A 82 -11.60 6.13 -20.13
N ASP A 83 -10.58 6.06 -20.99
CA ASP A 83 -10.69 5.66 -22.40
C ASP A 83 -10.48 4.14 -22.63
N ALA A 84 -10.39 3.34 -21.55
CA ALA A 84 -10.18 1.90 -21.67
C ALA A 84 -11.28 1.22 -22.51
N ALA A 85 -10.85 0.33 -23.43
CA ALA A 85 -11.76 -0.43 -24.29
C ALA A 85 -12.41 -1.58 -23.51
N LEU A 86 -13.61 -1.37 -23.01
CA LEU A 86 -14.41 -2.32 -22.28
C LEU A 86 -15.49 -2.94 -23.16
N TYR A 87 -15.86 -4.17 -22.86
CA TYR A 87 -16.81 -4.95 -23.62
C TYR A 87 -17.79 -5.64 -22.68
N ASP A 88 -18.97 -5.96 -23.18
CA ASP A 88 -19.93 -6.80 -22.48
C ASP A 88 -19.37 -8.20 -22.24
N PRO A 89 -19.87 -8.93 -21.25
CA PRO A 89 -19.58 -10.33 -21.09
C PRO A 89 -19.83 -11.13 -22.36
N THR A 90 -19.06 -12.19 -22.52
CA THR A 90 -19.19 -13.08 -23.68
C THR A 90 -20.59 -13.69 -23.71
N PRO A 91 -21.36 -13.56 -24.81
CA PRO A 91 -22.64 -14.22 -24.90
C PRO A 91 -22.50 -15.75 -24.86
N PRO A 92 -23.54 -16.48 -24.46
CA PRO A 92 -23.54 -17.94 -24.49
C PRO A 92 -23.10 -18.48 -25.85
N TYR A 93 -22.30 -19.55 -25.83
CA TYR A 93 -21.82 -20.16 -27.07
C TYR A 93 -22.97 -20.85 -27.81
N SER A 94 -23.20 -20.46 -29.05
CA SER A 94 -24.27 -21.00 -29.93
C SER A 94 -23.99 -22.37 -30.54
N GLY A 95 -22.82 -22.96 -30.28
CA GLY A 95 -22.41 -24.25 -30.85
C GLY A 95 -21.81 -24.17 -32.25
N THR A 96 -21.78 -23.01 -32.91
CA THR A 96 -21.29 -22.85 -34.25
C THR A 96 -20.10 -21.86 -34.30
N GLY A 97 -19.00 -22.26 -34.92
CA GLY A 97 -17.81 -21.44 -35.12
C GLY A 97 -16.91 -21.34 -33.87
N ARG A 98 -15.95 -20.42 -33.91
CA ARG A 98 -15.03 -20.18 -32.77
C ARG A 98 -15.73 -19.40 -31.63
N PRO A 99 -15.67 -19.86 -30.40
CA PRO A 99 -16.23 -19.11 -29.24
C PRO A 99 -15.72 -17.66 -29.19
N ARG A 100 -16.62 -16.71 -29.01
CA ARG A 100 -16.27 -15.30 -28.82
C ARG A 100 -15.57 -15.12 -27.47
N LYS A 101 -14.60 -14.19 -27.41
CA LYS A 101 -13.90 -13.84 -26.15
C LYS A 101 -14.50 -12.62 -25.46
N LYS A 102 -15.43 -11.91 -26.09
CA LYS A 102 -16.05 -10.68 -25.60
C LYS A 102 -17.39 -10.44 -26.31
N GLY A 103 -18.25 -9.66 -25.68
CA GLY A 103 -19.50 -9.18 -26.24
C GLY A 103 -19.35 -7.88 -27.03
N ALA A 104 -20.39 -7.05 -27.06
CA ALA A 104 -20.39 -5.73 -27.69
C ALA A 104 -19.44 -4.77 -26.96
N ARG A 105 -18.96 -3.74 -27.66
CA ARG A 105 -18.14 -2.69 -27.03
C ARG A 105 -19.03 -1.79 -26.17
N GLN A 106 -18.64 -1.57 -24.92
CA GLN A 106 -19.30 -0.62 -24.05
C GLN A 106 -18.86 0.82 -24.34
N PRO A 107 -19.67 1.85 -24.04
CA PRO A 107 -19.26 3.24 -24.04
C PRO A 107 -18.03 3.44 -23.17
N ASN A 108 -17.15 4.37 -23.55
CA ASN A 108 -15.99 4.71 -22.74
C ASN A 108 -16.42 5.23 -21.36
N LEU A 109 -15.62 5.00 -20.34
CA LEU A 109 -15.94 5.49 -18.99
C LEU A 109 -15.96 7.01 -18.91
N ASP A 110 -15.16 7.69 -19.72
CA ASP A 110 -15.17 9.15 -19.86
C ASP A 110 -16.54 9.66 -20.34
N SER A 111 -17.13 9.05 -21.36
CA SER A 111 -18.47 9.45 -21.84
C SER A 111 -19.56 9.20 -20.79
N ARG A 112 -19.41 8.18 -19.93
CA ARG A 112 -20.35 7.92 -18.84
C ARG A 112 -20.34 8.98 -17.77
N LEU A 113 -19.25 9.74 -17.57
CA LEU A 113 -19.22 10.85 -16.62
C LEU A 113 -20.24 11.93 -16.95
N TYR A 114 -20.53 12.13 -18.24
CA TYR A 114 -21.42 13.18 -18.75
C TYR A 114 -22.77 12.67 -19.25
N ASP A 115 -22.94 11.34 -19.27
CA ASP A 115 -24.21 10.72 -19.71
C ASP A 115 -25.29 10.90 -18.63
N PRO A 116 -26.42 11.57 -18.92
CA PRO A 116 -27.52 11.76 -17.96
C PRO A 116 -28.17 10.45 -17.50
N ASN A 117 -27.98 9.37 -18.26
CA ASN A 117 -28.49 8.05 -17.90
C ASN A 117 -27.55 7.27 -16.95
N THR A 118 -26.37 7.81 -16.63
CA THR A 118 -25.50 7.17 -15.67
C THR A 118 -26.08 7.27 -14.26
N VAL A 119 -26.35 6.10 -13.65
CA VAL A 119 -26.90 6.04 -12.30
C VAL A 119 -25.76 6.23 -11.30
N TRP A 120 -25.83 7.35 -10.58
CA TRP A 120 -24.88 7.69 -9.54
C TRP A 120 -25.45 7.39 -8.15
N GLN A 121 -24.60 6.89 -7.27
CA GLN A 121 -24.89 6.69 -5.85
C GLN A 121 -23.92 7.51 -5.03
N THR A 122 -24.42 8.39 -4.16
CA THR A 122 -23.59 9.11 -3.20
C THR A 122 -23.26 8.21 -2.01
N VAL A 123 -21.98 8.07 -1.70
CA VAL A 123 -21.46 7.27 -0.59
C VAL A 123 -20.51 8.08 0.27
N GLN A 124 -20.43 7.76 1.56
CA GLN A 124 -19.45 8.35 2.47
C GLN A 124 -18.17 7.51 2.44
N LEU A 125 -17.05 8.13 2.14
CA LEU A 125 -15.74 7.49 2.06
C LEU A 125 -14.73 8.24 2.92
N THR A 126 -13.86 7.50 3.60
CA THR A 126 -12.65 8.10 4.17
C THR A 126 -11.68 8.36 3.03
N TRP A 127 -11.41 9.63 2.72
CA TRP A 127 -10.58 10.02 1.59
C TRP A 127 -9.08 10.09 1.99
N TYR A 128 -8.22 10.48 1.05
CA TYR A 128 -6.74 10.50 1.22
C TYR A 128 -6.26 11.34 2.41
N ASP A 129 -6.97 12.40 2.76
CA ASP A 129 -6.69 13.28 3.91
C ASP A 129 -7.19 12.71 5.25
N GLY A 130 -7.81 11.53 5.23
CA GLY A 130 -8.42 10.89 6.39
C GLY A 130 -9.78 11.46 6.79
N GLN A 131 -10.34 12.41 6.03
CA GLN A 131 -11.66 12.98 6.29
C GLN A 131 -12.75 12.16 5.59
N GLN A 132 -13.94 12.17 6.20
CA GLN A 132 -15.14 11.62 5.56
C GLN A 132 -15.61 12.58 4.48
N ARG A 133 -15.79 12.06 3.26
CA ARG A 133 -16.28 12.83 2.11
C ARG A 133 -17.43 12.11 1.43
N ALA A 134 -18.43 12.87 1.02
CA ALA A 134 -19.48 12.40 0.15
C ALA A 134 -18.94 12.32 -1.29
N MET A 135 -18.87 11.14 -1.86
CA MET A 135 -18.39 10.91 -3.22
C MET A 135 -19.50 10.23 -4.02
N ASP A 136 -19.67 10.60 -5.27
CA ASP A 136 -20.57 9.91 -6.19
C ASP A 136 -19.84 8.76 -6.86
N ILE A 137 -20.43 7.58 -6.82
CA ILE A 137 -19.93 6.39 -7.51
C ILE A 137 -20.95 5.87 -8.52
N ALA A 138 -20.45 5.40 -9.67
CA ALA A 138 -21.20 4.60 -10.64
C ALA A 138 -20.39 3.34 -10.94
N THR A 139 -21.06 2.20 -11.12
CA THR A 139 -20.37 0.91 -11.28
C THR A 139 -21.03 0.03 -12.31
N GLY A 140 -20.27 -0.88 -12.86
CA GLY A 140 -20.75 -1.94 -13.75
C GLY A 140 -19.70 -3.02 -13.96
N THR A 141 -20.13 -4.09 -14.61
CA THR A 141 -19.22 -5.19 -14.99
C THR A 141 -18.85 -5.07 -16.47
N ALA A 142 -17.67 -5.52 -16.81
CA ALA A 142 -17.18 -5.54 -18.18
C ALA A 142 -16.11 -6.63 -18.38
N VAL A 143 -15.79 -6.90 -19.61
CA VAL A 143 -14.62 -7.66 -20.01
C VAL A 143 -13.60 -6.68 -20.57
N TRP A 144 -12.44 -6.57 -19.92
CA TRP A 144 -11.33 -5.84 -20.49
C TRP A 144 -10.56 -6.74 -21.46
N PHE A 145 -10.50 -6.31 -22.71
CA PHE A 145 -9.92 -7.11 -23.78
C PHE A 145 -9.03 -6.27 -24.70
N GLN A 146 -7.90 -6.84 -25.06
CA GLN A 146 -7.01 -6.36 -26.10
C GLN A 146 -6.66 -7.51 -27.03
N TYR A 147 -6.52 -7.24 -28.33
CA TYR A 147 -6.16 -8.28 -29.29
C TYR A 147 -4.82 -8.95 -28.92
N GLY A 148 -4.76 -10.27 -29.05
CA GLY A 148 -3.59 -11.06 -28.67
C GLY A 148 -3.45 -11.32 -27.15
N LYS A 149 -4.32 -10.74 -26.33
CA LYS A 149 -4.31 -10.89 -24.86
C LYS A 149 -5.45 -11.77 -24.37
N PRO A 150 -5.38 -12.30 -23.13
CA PRO A 150 -6.53 -12.92 -22.48
C PRO A 150 -7.66 -11.91 -22.25
N ALA A 151 -8.88 -12.39 -22.13
CA ALA A 151 -10.01 -11.59 -21.70
C ALA A 151 -10.04 -11.58 -20.16
N VAL A 152 -10.17 -10.41 -19.57
CA VAL A 152 -10.18 -10.23 -18.10
C VAL A 152 -11.54 -9.67 -17.67
N PRO A 153 -12.42 -10.46 -17.03
CA PRO A 153 -13.61 -9.95 -16.38
C PRO A 153 -13.23 -8.97 -15.28
N ILE A 154 -13.92 -7.85 -15.19
CA ILE A 154 -13.69 -6.81 -14.20
C ILE A 154 -15.01 -6.19 -13.73
N ARG A 155 -15.02 -5.65 -12.52
CA ARG A 155 -15.92 -4.59 -12.12
C ARG A 155 -15.17 -3.26 -12.23
N TRP A 156 -15.78 -2.29 -12.88
CA TRP A 156 -15.29 -0.92 -12.89
C TRP A 156 -16.12 -0.06 -11.93
N VAL A 157 -15.50 0.91 -11.31
CA VAL A 157 -16.14 1.93 -10.48
C VAL A 157 -15.63 3.30 -10.93
N LEU A 158 -16.54 4.15 -11.39
CA LEU A 158 -16.30 5.57 -11.58
C LEU A 158 -16.51 6.28 -10.25
N VAL A 159 -15.62 7.18 -9.91
CA VAL A 159 -15.70 8.04 -8.72
C VAL A 159 -15.57 9.48 -9.17
N ARG A 160 -16.50 10.33 -8.74
CA ARG A 160 -16.39 11.77 -8.91
C ARG A 160 -16.67 12.48 -7.58
N ASP A 161 -16.04 13.60 -7.41
CA ASP A 161 -16.27 14.49 -6.28
C ASP A 161 -17.37 15.52 -6.66
N PRO A 162 -18.53 15.52 -5.99
CA PRO A 162 -19.56 16.50 -6.24
C PRO A 162 -19.10 17.95 -5.93
N ALA A 163 -18.15 18.13 -5.00
CA ALA A 163 -17.58 19.45 -4.67
C ALA A 163 -16.58 19.95 -5.72
N GLY A 164 -16.04 19.04 -6.55
CA GLY A 164 -15.10 19.40 -7.62
C GLY A 164 -13.65 19.58 -7.16
N ASP A 165 -13.31 19.25 -5.91
CA ASP A 165 -11.95 19.34 -5.39
C ASP A 165 -11.01 18.31 -6.03
N TYR A 166 -11.56 17.17 -6.47
CA TYR A 166 -10.81 16.06 -7.05
C TYR A 166 -11.28 15.70 -8.46
N ALA A 167 -10.32 15.46 -9.34
CA ALA A 167 -10.62 14.98 -10.68
C ALA A 167 -11.27 13.58 -10.63
N PRO A 168 -12.23 13.27 -11.53
CA PRO A 168 -12.84 11.96 -11.62
C PRO A 168 -11.81 10.86 -11.90
N ILE A 169 -12.01 9.70 -11.30
CA ILE A 169 -11.18 8.52 -11.51
C ILE A 169 -12.03 7.30 -11.85
N ALA A 170 -11.43 6.36 -12.56
CA ALA A 170 -11.97 5.01 -12.70
C ALA A 170 -11.06 4.02 -11.98
N VAL A 171 -11.66 3.10 -11.24
CA VAL A 171 -11.00 1.99 -10.56
C VAL A 171 -11.54 0.69 -11.13
N LEU A 172 -10.70 -0.30 -11.33
CA LEU A 172 -11.10 -1.65 -11.68
C LEU A 172 -10.80 -2.61 -10.54
N CYS A 173 -11.61 -3.65 -10.43
CA CYS A 173 -11.39 -4.82 -9.59
C CYS A 173 -11.51 -6.09 -10.46
N THR A 174 -10.59 -7.04 -10.29
CA THR A 174 -10.61 -8.33 -11.03
C THR A 174 -11.63 -9.33 -10.47
N ASP A 175 -12.25 -9.04 -9.35
CA ASP A 175 -13.42 -9.75 -8.82
C ASP A 175 -14.66 -8.90 -9.06
N ASP A 176 -15.49 -9.32 -10.00
CA ASP A 176 -16.68 -8.59 -10.44
C ASP A 176 -17.86 -8.69 -9.46
N GLN A 177 -17.74 -9.53 -8.42
CA GLN A 177 -18.75 -9.70 -7.37
C GLN A 177 -18.52 -8.76 -6.17
N ARG A 178 -17.37 -8.13 -6.05
CA ARG A 178 -17.06 -7.23 -4.94
C ARG A 178 -17.89 -5.95 -4.99
N ASP A 179 -18.30 -5.48 -3.82
CA ASP A 179 -19.03 -4.23 -3.67
C ASP A 179 -18.22 -3.00 -4.13
N ALA A 180 -18.90 -2.03 -4.77
CA ALA A 180 -18.23 -0.84 -5.31
C ALA A 180 -17.64 0.07 -4.22
N HIS A 181 -18.34 0.25 -3.10
CA HIS A 181 -17.86 1.02 -1.96
C HIS A 181 -16.59 0.39 -1.38
N TRP A 182 -16.58 -0.94 -1.21
CA TRP A 182 -15.42 -1.67 -0.73
C TRP A 182 -14.22 -1.53 -1.68
N ILE A 183 -14.43 -1.61 -3.00
CA ILE A 183 -13.38 -1.45 -4.02
C ILE A 183 -12.71 -0.08 -3.87
N VAL A 184 -13.50 1.00 -3.76
CA VAL A 184 -12.96 2.36 -3.62
C VAL A 184 -12.25 2.53 -2.28
N THR A 185 -12.81 2.01 -1.19
CA THR A 185 -12.18 2.03 0.14
C THR A 185 -10.80 1.36 0.11
N CYS A 186 -10.69 0.18 -0.51
CA CYS A 186 -9.40 -0.50 -0.67
C CYS A 186 -8.42 0.34 -1.52
N PHE A 187 -8.90 0.94 -2.61
CA PHE A 187 -8.06 1.75 -3.49
C PHE A 187 -7.52 3.00 -2.78
N VAL A 188 -8.36 3.71 -2.03
CA VAL A 188 -7.95 4.87 -1.23
C VAL A 188 -6.98 4.46 -0.13
N GLY A 189 -7.22 3.30 0.51
CA GLY A 189 -6.34 2.74 1.54
C GLY A 189 -4.90 2.51 1.08
N ARG A 190 -4.64 2.38 -0.23
CA ARG A 190 -3.29 2.31 -0.81
C ARG A 190 -2.42 3.52 -0.44
N TRP A 191 -3.02 4.69 -0.19
CA TRP A 191 -2.31 5.91 0.22
C TRP A 191 -1.42 5.70 1.45
N GLN A 192 -1.76 4.75 2.32
CA GLN A 192 -0.93 4.42 3.48
C GLN A 192 0.48 3.94 3.10
N LEU A 193 0.67 3.43 1.88
CA LEU A 193 2.01 3.09 1.35
C LEU A 193 2.86 4.35 1.15
N GLU A 194 2.27 5.42 0.64
CA GLU A 194 2.97 6.70 0.42
C GLU A 194 3.34 7.35 1.75
N VAL A 195 2.44 7.29 2.74
CA VAL A 195 2.74 7.70 4.13
C VAL A 195 3.89 6.87 4.71
N THR A 196 3.91 5.56 4.47
CA THR A 196 5.02 4.69 4.92
C THR A 196 6.36 5.10 4.30
N PHE A 197 6.40 5.41 3.01
CA PHE A 197 7.62 5.89 2.35
C PHE A 197 8.06 7.26 2.87
N GLU A 198 7.13 8.18 3.13
CA GLU A 198 7.44 9.48 3.72
C GLU A 198 8.06 9.32 5.12
N GLU A 199 7.42 8.56 5.99
CA GLU A 199 7.90 8.32 7.35
C GLU A 199 9.24 7.56 7.37
N ALA A 200 9.42 6.56 6.48
CA ALA A 200 10.67 5.83 6.35
C ALA A 200 11.82 6.72 5.83
N ARG A 201 11.54 7.65 4.91
CA ARG A 201 12.53 8.66 4.49
C ARG A 201 12.90 9.59 5.62
N ARG A 202 11.90 10.13 6.32
CA ARG A 202 12.09 11.11 7.39
C ARG A 202 12.84 10.55 8.60
N HIS A 203 12.52 9.32 9.03
CA HIS A 203 12.97 8.76 10.30
C HIS A 203 14.02 7.65 10.19
N LEU A 204 14.11 6.99 9.04
CA LEU A 204 15.03 5.86 8.84
C LEU A 204 16.06 6.11 7.73
N GLY A 205 16.02 7.27 7.06
CA GLY A 205 16.97 7.63 6.03
C GLY A 205 16.86 6.82 4.74
N VAL A 206 15.68 6.27 4.42
CA VAL A 206 15.43 5.64 3.12
C VAL A 206 15.62 6.67 2.00
N GLU A 207 16.25 6.29 0.89
CA GLU A 207 16.62 7.14 -0.25
C GLU A 207 17.73 8.21 0.02
N THR A 208 18.23 8.33 1.24
CA THR A 208 19.34 9.24 1.55
C THR A 208 20.70 8.54 1.52
N GLN A 209 20.71 7.22 1.39
CA GLN A 209 21.93 6.43 1.39
C GLN A 209 22.72 6.61 0.09
N ARG A 210 24.00 6.87 0.21
CA ARG A 210 24.94 6.81 -0.90
C ARG A 210 25.61 5.44 -0.95
N GLN A 211 25.08 4.56 -1.80
CA GLN A 211 25.53 3.16 -1.91
C GLN A 211 26.43 2.99 -3.13
N TRP A 212 27.61 2.38 -2.92
CA TRP A 212 28.62 2.19 -3.96
C TRP A 212 28.75 0.74 -4.44
N SER A 213 28.21 -0.22 -3.70
CA SER A 213 28.28 -1.63 -4.09
C SER A 213 26.91 -2.24 -4.32
N ASP A 214 26.83 -3.18 -5.27
CA ASP A 214 25.60 -3.94 -5.57
C ASP A 214 25.00 -4.59 -4.31
N LYS A 215 25.87 -5.09 -3.41
CA LYS A 215 25.45 -5.73 -2.17
C LYS A 215 24.83 -4.74 -1.19
N ALA A 216 25.40 -3.54 -1.09
CA ALA A 216 24.86 -2.47 -0.24
C ALA A 216 23.49 -2.01 -0.76
N ILE A 217 23.37 -1.74 -2.07
CA ILE A 217 22.11 -1.38 -2.73
C ILE A 217 21.03 -2.44 -2.48
N ALA A 218 21.40 -3.72 -2.66
CA ALA A 218 20.44 -4.82 -2.52
C ALA A 218 19.98 -5.08 -1.07
N ARG A 219 20.68 -4.59 -0.06
CA ARG A 219 20.42 -4.92 1.35
C ARG A 219 19.93 -3.75 2.18
N THR A 220 20.45 -2.56 1.98
CA THR A 220 20.20 -1.43 2.90
C THR A 220 18.75 -0.97 2.84
N THR A 221 18.20 -0.68 1.67
CA THR A 221 16.79 -0.26 1.54
C THR A 221 15.81 -1.32 2.07
N PRO A 222 15.94 -2.62 1.71
CA PRO A 222 15.10 -3.66 2.31
C PRO A 222 15.18 -3.72 3.84
N VAL A 223 16.38 -3.58 4.41
CA VAL A 223 16.57 -3.60 5.87
C VAL A 223 15.88 -2.41 6.53
N LEU A 224 16.03 -1.19 5.99
CA LEU A 224 15.38 0.00 6.54
C LEU A 224 13.85 -0.06 6.43
N LEU A 225 13.32 -0.54 5.31
CA LEU A 225 11.88 -0.77 5.16
C LEU A 225 11.38 -1.88 6.10
N GLY A 226 12.16 -2.95 6.28
CA GLY A 226 11.87 -3.99 7.26
C GLY A 226 11.89 -3.46 8.70
N LEU A 227 12.83 -2.55 9.02
CA LEU A 227 12.90 -1.89 10.32
C LEU A 227 11.65 -1.06 10.60
N PHE A 228 11.09 -0.37 9.59
CA PHE A 228 9.80 0.30 9.73
C PHE A 228 8.72 -0.66 10.23
N SER A 229 8.59 -1.82 9.58
CA SER A 229 7.59 -2.83 9.96
C SER A 229 7.84 -3.37 11.38
N TRP A 230 9.09 -3.63 11.73
CA TRP A 230 9.45 -4.08 13.08
C TRP A 230 9.09 -3.06 14.16
N VAL A 231 9.39 -1.77 13.94
CA VAL A 231 9.04 -0.70 14.89
C VAL A 231 7.53 -0.65 15.10
N VAL A 232 6.72 -0.71 14.03
CA VAL A 232 5.27 -0.68 14.16
C VAL A 232 4.73 -1.90 14.91
N LEU A 233 5.25 -3.11 14.62
CA LEU A 233 4.82 -4.34 15.28
C LEU A 233 5.22 -4.40 16.75
N VAL A 234 6.44 -3.97 17.09
CA VAL A 234 6.89 -3.89 18.48
C VAL A 234 6.10 -2.85 19.26
N ALA A 235 5.85 -1.68 18.66
CA ALA A 235 5.01 -0.65 19.26
C ALA A 235 3.59 -1.16 19.55
N GLU A 236 2.98 -1.88 18.61
CA GLU A 236 1.67 -2.54 18.80
C GLU A 236 1.69 -3.53 19.95
N GLN A 237 2.75 -4.33 20.07
CA GLN A 237 2.91 -5.26 21.19
C GLN A 237 3.06 -4.54 22.53
N LEU A 238 3.82 -3.45 22.57
CA LEU A 238 4.00 -2.63 23.76
C LEU A 238 2.69 -1.97 24.20
N ASP A 239 1.92 -1.42 23.25
CA ASP A 239 0.60 -0.82 23.52
C ASP A 239 -0.35 -1.85 24.15
N ARG A 240 -0.41 -3.05 23.60
CA ARG A 240 -1.20 -4.17 24.16
C ARG A 240 -0.71 -4.63 25.54
N SER A 241 0.56 -4.43 25.85
CA SER A 241 1.17 -4.81 27.14
C SER A 241 1.08 -3.71 28.20
N GLY A 242 0.29 -2.66 27.97
CA GLY A 242 0.06 -1.58 28.93
C GLY A 242 1.06 -0.41 28.84
N HIS A 243 1.80 -0.31 27.72
CA HIS A 243 2.66 0.84 27.40
C HIS A 243 2.03 1.65 26.26
N PRO A 244 1.02 2.49 26.56
CA PRO A 244 0.22 3.14 25.51
C PRO A 244 1.06 4.08 24.66
N ILE A 245 0.82 4.07 23.34
CA ILE A 245 1.46 4.98 22.42
C ILE A 245 0.68 6.31 22.46
N ILE A 246 1.28 7.31 23.06
CA ILE A 246 0.69 8.63 23.23
C ILE A 246 1.19 9.55 22.10
N ALA A 247 0.27 10.20 21.40
CA ALA A 247 0.61 11.21 20.43
C ALA A 247 1.29 12.40 21.12
N ARG A 248 2.57 12.65 20.79
CA ARG A 248 3.28 13.82 21.32
C ARG A 248 2.67 15.09 20.77
N GLN A 249 2.18 15.93 21.65
CA GLN A 249 1.67 17.24 21.31
C GLN A 249 2.83 18.25 21.17
N SER A 250 2.70 19.18 20.26
CA SER A 250 3.58 20.34 20.17
C SER A 250 2.75 21.63 20.26
N ALA A 251 3.38 22.74 20.66
CA ALA A 251 2.71 24.02 20.79
C ALA A 251 2.10 24.50 19.45
N TRP A 252 2.63 24.03 18.33
CA TRP A 252 2.28 24.46 16.97
C TRP A 252 1.39 23.45 16.22
N TYR A 253 1.31 22.22 16.70
CA TYR A 253 0.60 21.15 16.00
C TYR A 253 0.02 20.14 16.98
N ALA A 254 -1.29 20.13 17.08
CA ALA A 254 -2.03 19.15 17.87
C ALA A 254 -2.24 17.86 17.04
N LYS A 255 -1.55 16.78 17.39
CA LYS A 255 -1.76 15.47 16.78
C LYS A 255 -3.04 14.85 17.33
N THR A 256 -3.94 14.46 16.46
CA THR A 256 -5.17 13.72 16.81
C THR A 256 -4.91 12.22 16.96
N ARG A 257 -3.85 11.70 16.33
CA ARG A 257 -3.49 10.27 16.33
C ARG A 257 -1.97 10.10 16.43
N PRO A 258 -1.49 9.02 17.08
CA PRO A 258 -0.06 8.68 17.07
C PRO A 258 0.45 8.45 15.63
N THR A 259 1.69 8.85 15.39
CA THR A 259 2.40 8.67 14.13
C THR A 259 3.56 7.68 14.29
N PHE A 260 4.28 7.40 13.21
CA PHE A 260 5.46 6.54 13.27
C PHE A 260 6.55 7.08 14.22
N SER A 261 6.70 8.41 14.32
CA SER A 261 7.64 9.00 15.27
C SER A 261 7.30 8.69 16.72
N ASP A 262 6.01 8.63 17.08
CA ASP A 262 5.56 8.27 18.42
C ASP A 262 5.81 6.77 18.69
N ALA A 263 5.55 5.90 17.73
CA ALA A 263 5.89 4.48 17.80
C ALA A 263 7.40 4.25 17.99
N LEU A 264 8.20 4.95 17.18
CA LEU A 264 9.66 4.88 17.27
C LEU A 264 10.17 5.34 18.63
N ALA A 265 9.58 6.40 19.19
CA ALA A 265 9.92 6.91 20.51
C ALA A 265 9.61 5.88 21.61
N VAL A 266 8.42 5.27 21.61
CA VAL A 266 8.05 4.24 22.59
C VAL A 266 8.98 3.03 22.51
N VAL A 267 9.32 2.56 21.32
CA VAL A 267 10.26 1.44 21.12
C VAL A 267 11.66 1.82 21.63
N ARG A 268 12.16 3.02 21.30
CA ARG A 268 13.45 3.53 21.80
C ARG A 268 13.44 3.62 23.31
N GLN A 269 12.40 4.19 23.92
CA GLN A 269 12.26 4.30 25.37
C GLN A 269 12.30 2.93 26.05
N HIS A 270 11.56 1.95 25.52
CA HIS A 270 11.57 0.59 26.04
C HIS A 270 12.98 -0.05 25.97
N LEU A 271 13.68 0.08 24.86
CA LEU A 271 15.05 -0.42 24.71
C LEU A 271 16.05 0.27 25.65
N TRP A 272 15.91 1.58 25.89
CA TRP A 272 16.75 2.34 26.80
C TRP A 272 16.49 1.93 28.26
N GLN A 273 15.23 1.74 28.64
CA GLN A 273 14.87 1.28 29.98
C GLN A 273 15.45 -0.11 30.30
N GLN A 274 15.48 -1.00 29.30
CA GLN A 274 16.14 -2.31 29.48
C GLN A 274 17.66 -2.19 29.66
N ARG A 275 18.31 -1.18 29.06
CA ARG A 275 19.74 -0.91 29.27
C ARG A 275 20.05 -0.38 30.68
N GLU A 276 19.10 0.28 31.32
CA GLU A 276 19.26 0.78 32.70
C GLU A 276 19.65 -0.36 33.67
N THR A 277 19.12 -1.57 33.44
CA THR A 277 19.47 -2.77 34.20
C THR A 277 20.94 -3.18 34.04
N PHE A 278 21.57 -2.88 32.92
CA PHE A 278 22.99 -3.12 32.68
C PHE A 278 23.93 -2.06 33.29
N LEU A 279 23.42 -0.86 33.53
CA LEU A 279 24.19 0.24 34.09
C LEU A 279 24.26 0.16 35.63
N MET A 280 23.57 -0.78 36.28
CA MET A 280 23.63 -1.05 37.72
C MET A 280 24.69 -2.10 38.09
N SER A 281 25.56 -2.53 37.19
CA SER A 281 26.73 -3.38 37.50
C SER A 281 27.80 -2.61 38.32
N PRO A 282 28.69 -3.30 39.05
CA PRO A 282 29.48 -2.79 40.16
C PRO A 282 30.34 -1.57 39.85
N PRO A 283 30.86 -0.87 40.87
CA PRO A 283 31.37 0.49 40.77
C PRO A 283 32.50 0.61 39.73
N ASN A 284 32.15 1.15 38.56
CA ASN A 284 33.10 1.57 37.54
C ASN A 284 33.31 3.08 37.75
N PRO A 285 34.58 3.58 37.83
CA PRO A 285 34.88 4.99 37.98
C PRO A 285 34.34 5.89 36.89
N ASP A 286 34.02 5.31 35.72
CA ASP A 286 33.44 6.03 34.59
C ASP A 286 31.91 6.15 34.63
N MET A 287 31.25 5.69 35.70
CA MET A 287 29.78 5.71 35.81
C MET A 287 29.30 6.90 36.64
N VAL A 288 28.36 7.64 36.07
CA VAL A 288 27.68 8.74 36.77
C VAL A 288 26.29 8.28 37.20
N LYS A 289 25.99 8.38 38.50
CA LYS A 289 24.63 8.16 39.01
C LYS A 289 23.77 9.39 38.73
N ILE A 290 22.69 9.23 37.97
CA ILE A 290 21.71 10.28 37.73
C ILE A 290 20.37 9.90 38.37
N SER A 291 19.58 10.88 38.77
CA SER A 291 18.26 10.62 39.30
C SER A 291 17.35 10.04 38.23
N ARG A 292 16.46 9.11 38.61
CA ARG A 292 15.53 8.49 37.67
C ARG A 292 14.65 9.49 36.91
N PRO A 293 14.09 10.55 37.51
CA PRO A 293 13.35 11.57 36.77
C PRO A 293 14.20 12.28 35.69
N TYR A 294 15.45 12.63 36.04
CA TYR A 294 16.36 13.26 35.09
C TYR A 294 16.74 12.34 33.96
N PHE A 295 17.00 11.05 34.23
CA PHE A 295 17.23 10.03 33.20
C PHE A 295 16.04 9.88 32.27
N ILE A 296 14.80 9.84 32.78
CA ILE A 296 13.58 9.78 31.99
C ILE A 296 13.49 11.00 31.06
N THR A 297 13.75 12.19 31.55
CA THR A 297 13.75 13.43 30.74
C THR A 297 14.78 13.36 29.59
N LEU A 298 16.00 12.87 29.90
CA LEU A 298 17.04 12.68 28.86
C LEU A 298 16.63 11.65 27.80
N VAL A 299 16.06 10.52 28.23
CA VAL A 299 15.56 9.47 27.33
C VAL A 299 14.44 9.99 26.46
N GLU A 300 13.49 10.72 27.00
CA GLU A 300 12.40 11.34 26.24
C GLU A 300 12.95 12.30 25.20
N ALA A 301 13.87 13.17 25.56
CA ALA A 301 14.52 14.09 24.63
C ALA A 301 15.24 13.32 23.50
N ALA A 302 16.03 12.28 23.85
CA ALA A 302 16.75 11.46 22.90
C ALA A 302 15.84 10.62 21.98
N CYS A 303 14.71 10.12 22.49
CA CYS A 303 13.78 9.31 21.71
C CYS A 303 13.08 10.11 20.60
N TYR A 304 12.95 11.41 20.79
CA TYR A 304 12.34 12.32 19.80
C TYR A 304 13.37 13.17 19.03
N ALA A 305 14.65 13.00 19.33
CA ALA A 305 15.69 13.61 18.52
C ALA A 305 15.67 12.96 17.12
N ALA A 306 15.44 13.77 16.11
CA ALA A 306 15.40 13.38 14.70
C ALA A 306 16.81 13.29 14.12
#